data_68d0c76b527e40d1fbf0c317febbf5f3
#
_entry.id   68d0c76b527e40d1fbf0c317febbf5f3
#
_cell.length_a   1.000
_cell.length_b   1.000
_cell.length_c   1.000
_cell.angle_alpha   90.00
_cell.angle_beta   90.00
_cell.angle_gamma   90.00
#
_symmetry.space_group_name_H-M   'P 1'
#
loop_
_entity.id
_entity.type
_entity.pdbx_description
1 polymer ?
#
loop_
_entity_poly.entity_id
_entity_poly.type
_entity_poly.pdbx_seq_one_letter_code
_entity_poly.pdbx_strand_id
1 'polypeptide(L)'
;YTGGYMRVCVRGGKPGEIARVRITGTYGEELTGEIIENEKGEIHMSDCLFCKIAAGEIPSTKVYEDETTLAFRDIAPQAPVHVLVIPKKHVSGWYDAQGESDETLAHLMRVAAQVAKSEGIVESGFRVVSNCGDDAQQTVKHLHLHVLGGKKMDGRMA
;
A
#
# COMPACT_ATOMS: atom_id res chain seq x y z
N TYR A 1 16.44 -2.72 -24.03
CA TYR A 1 14.99 -2.53 -24.15
C TYR A 1 14.73 -1.81 -25.46
N THR A 2 14.37 -2.54 -26.51
CA THR A 2 13.75 -1.97 -27.72
C THR A 2 12.24 -1.91 -27.42
N GLY A 3 11.78 -0.84 -26.82
CA GLY A 3 10.37 -0.57 -26.61
C GLY A 3 9.70 -0.17 -27.93
N GLY A 4 9.09 -1.14 -28.60
CA GLY A 4 8.18 -0.85 -29.69
C GLY A 4 6.89 -0.23 -29.12
N TYR A 5 6.67 1.06 -29.37
CA TYR A 5 5.37 1.67 -29.08
C TYR A 5 4.37 1.25 -30.15
N MET A 6 3.33 0.56 -29.72
CA MET A 6 2.19 0.27 -30.61
C MET A 6 1.16 1.40 -30.49
N ARG A 7 0.69 1.90 -31.62
CA ARG A 7 -0.40 2.89 -31.63
C ARG A 7 -1.73 2.20 -31.31
N VAL A 8 -2.51 2.82 -30.42
CA VAL A 8 -3.85 2.36 -30.10
C VAL A 8 -4.82 3.50 -30.40
N CYS A 9 -5.76 3.24 -31.32
CA CYS A 9 -6.83 4.18 -31.63
C CYS A 9 -7.98 4.01 -30.64
N VAL A 10 -8.30 5.06 -29.89
CA VAL A 10 -9.42 5.08 -28.95
C VAL A 10 -10.39 6.20 -29.31
N ARG A 11 -11.68 5.97 -29.10
CA ARG A 11 -12.72 7.01 -29.20
C ARG A 11 -12.89 7.69 -27.84
N GLY A 12 -12.75 9.02 -27.82
CA GLY A 12 -12.79 9.82 -26.61
C GLY A 12 -11.42 9.84 -25.89
N GLY A 13 -11.16 10.84 -25.16
CA GLY A 13 -9.87 11.10 -24.50
C GLY A 13 -9.37 12.48 -24.84
N LYS A 14 -8.66 13.12 -23.91
CA LYS A 14 -8.08 14.43 -24.12
C LYS A 14 -6.59 14.29 -24.40
N PRO A 15 -6.00 15.14 -25.27
CA PRO A 15 -4.56 15.13 -25.51
C PRO A 15 -3.79 15.34 -24.21
N GLY A 16 -2.81 14.45 -23.94
CA GLY A 16 -1.96 14.55 -22.75
C GLY A 16 -2.48 13.79 -21.53
N GLU A 17 -3.64 13.15 -21.58
CA GLU A 17 -4.12 12.28 -20.52
C GLU A 17 -3.62 10.84 -20.71
N ILE A 18 -3.22 10.20 -19.62
CA ILE A 18 -2.91 8.76 -19.59
C ILE A 18 -4.19 8.03 -19.21
N ALA A 19 -4.67 7.17 -20.11
CA ALA A 19 -5.88 6.38 -19.89
C ALA A 19 -5.56 4.89 -19.99
N ARG A 20 -6.26 4.06 -19.22
CA ARG A 20 -6.27 2.60 -19.44
C ARG A 20 -7.19 2.30 -20.61
N VAL A 21 -6.72 1.43 -21.48
CA VAL A 21 -7.45 1.04 -22.70
C VAL A 21 -7.59 -0.47 -22.74
N ARG A 22 -8.80 -0.95 -22.90
CA ARG A 22 -9.07 -2.36 -23.23
C ARG A 22 -8.97 -2.52 -24.74
N ILE A 23 -8.06 -3.37 -25.21
CA ILE A 23 -7.96 -3.68 -26.62
C ILE A 23 -9.18 -4.47 -27.03
N THR A 24 -9.91 -3.97 -28.03
CA THR A 24 -11.15 -4.59 -28.52
C THR A 24 -10.98 -5.18 -29.92
N GLY A 25 -9.90 -4.86 -30.61
CA GLY A 25 -9.63 -5.38 -31.94
C GLY A 25 -8.44 -4.73 -32.62
N THR A 26 -8.35 -4.92 -33.94
CA THR A 26 -7.33 -4.31 -34.80
C THR A 26 -7.98 -3.65 -35.98
N TYR A 27 -7.40 -2.55 -36.47
CA TYR A 27 -7.76 -1.90 -37.72
C TYR A 27 -6.47 -1.64 -38.50
N GLY A 28 -6.22 -2.49 -39.53
CA GLY A 28 -4.95 -2.51 -40.24
C GLY A 28 -3.80 -2.92 -39.33
N GLU A 29 -2.77 -2.08 -39.23
CA GLU A 29 -1.61 -2.26 -38.35
C GLU A 29 -1.79 -1.60 -36.95
N GLU A 30 -2.93 -0.95 -36.69
CA GLU A 30 -3.22 -0.29 -35.45
C GLU A 30 -4.16 -1.13 -34.58
N LEU A 31 -3.97 -1.03 -33.26
CA LEU A 31 -4.89 -1.62 -32.32
C LEU A 31 -6.08 -0.67 -32.08
N THR A 32 -7.26 -1.22 -31.95
CA THR A 32 -8.44 -0.48 -31.50
C THR A 32 -8.75 -0.83 -30.06
N GLY A 33 -9.14 0.17 -29.28
CA GLY A 33 -9.45 -0.03 -27.88
C GLY A 33 -10.51 0.94 -27.38
N GLU A 34 -11.17 0.59 -26.32
CA GLU A 34 -12.08 1.45 -25.57
C GLU A 34 -11.39 1.96 -24.33
N ILE A 35 -11.51 3.27 -24.05
CA ILE A 35 -11.08 3.83 -22.79
C ILE A 35 -11.94 3.17 -21.71
N ILE A 36 -11.29 2.45 -20.81
CA ILE A 36 -11.95 1.99 -19.60
C ILE A 36 -11.95 3.20 -18.69
N GLU A 37 -13.06 3.92 -18.62
CA GLU A 37 -13.25 4.95 -17.61
C GLU A 37 -13.10 4.28 -16.25
N ASN A 38 -11.93 4.51 -15.62
CA ASN A 38 -11.82 4.28 -14.20
C ASN A 38 -12.69 5.35 -13.55
N GLU A 39 -13.77 4.97 -12.95
CA GLU A 39 -14.34 5.76 -11.89
C GLU A 39 -13.19 6.08 -10.93
N LYS A 40 -12.69 7.33 -11.01
CA LYS A 40 -11.70 7.94 -10.12
C LYS A 40 -10.63 6.97 -9.57
N GLY A 41 -9.51 6.83 -10.26
CA GLY A 41 -8.18 6.50 -9.67
C GLY A 41 -8.10 5.37 -8.62
N GLU A 42 -9.11 4.57 -8.46
CA GLU A 42 -9.13 3.44 -7.53
C GLU A 42 -8.38 2.29 -8.19
N ILE A 43 -7.15 2.06 -7.73
CA ILE A 43 -6.54 0.74 -7.85
C ILE A 43 -7.60 -0.21 -7.33
N HIS A 44 -8.06 -1.15 -8.16
CA HIS A 44 -9.05 -2.14 -7.76
C HIS A 44 -8.62 -2.72 -6.40
N MET A 45 -9.43 -2.51 -5.37
CA MET A 45 -9.23 -3.10 -4.04
C MET A 45 -9.04 -4.62 -4.13
N SER A 46 -9.52 -5.23 -5.22
CA SER A 46 -9.41 -6.66 -5.49
C SER A 46 -7.98 -7.20 -5.65
N ASP A 47 -6.98 -6.37 -5.97
CA ASP A 47 -5.61 -6.84 -6.22
C ASP A 47 -4.60 -6.46 -5.14
N CYS A 48 -4.96 -5.61 -4.20
CA CYS A 48 -4.07 -5.22 -3.12
C CYS A 48 -3.97 -6.33 -2.07
N LEU A 49 -2.74 -6.82 -1.83
CA LEU A 49 -2.45 -7.85 -0.83
C LEU A 49 -2.98 -7.47 0.56
N PHE A 50 -2.76 -6.22 0.99
CA PHE A 50 -3.16 -5.78 2.33
C PHE A 50 -4.67 -5.55 2.44
N CYS A 51 -5.35 -5.17 1.36
CA CYS A 51 -6.81 -5.16 1.33
C CYS A 51 -7.39 -6.58 1.51
N LYS A 52 -6.81 -7.58 0.86
CA LYS A 52 -7.22 -8.99 1.01
C LYS A 52 -6.98 -9.51 2.42
N ILE A 53 -5.86 -9.12 3.05
CA ILE A 53 -5.59 -9.45 4.46
C ILE A 53 -6.59 -8.76 5.38
N ALA A 54 -6.89 -7.47 5.17
CA ALA A 54 -7.87 -6.72 5.95
C ALA A 54 -9.29 -7.28 5.81
N ALA A 55 -9.65 -7.77 4.62
CA ALA A 55 -10.91 -8.45 4.35
C ALA A 55 -10.98 -9.89 4.91
N GLY A 56 -9.84 -10.45 5.37
CA GLY A 56 -9.76 -11.83 5.87
C GLY A 56 -9.68 -12.89 4.77
N GLU A 57 -9.50 -12.50 3.51
CA GLU A 57 -9.34 -13.41 2.36
C GLU A 57 -7.98 -14.12 2.38
N ILE A 58 -6.96 -13.45 2.91
CA ILE A 58 -5.62 -14.00 3.10
C ILE A 58 -5.34 -14.07 4.60
N PRO A 59 -4.97 -15.25 5.12
CA PRO A 59 -4.69 -15.42 6.54
C PRO A 59 -3.45 -14.61 6.96
N SER A 60 -3.53 -14.02 8.17
CA SER A 60 -2.42 -13.31 8.79
C SER A 60 -2.44 -13.51 10.31
N THR A 61 -1.28 -13.38 10.95
CA THR A 61 -1.19 -13.40 12.40
C THR A 61 -1.51 -12.01 12.94
N LYS A 62 -2.79 -11.79 13.26
CA LYS A 62 -3.28 -10.50 13.78
C LYS A 62 -2.72 -10.24 15.18
N VAL A 63 -2.30 -9.00 15.42
CA VAL A 63 -1.82 -8.49 16.72
C VAL A 63 -2.82 -7.49 17.30
N TYR A 64 -3.45 -6.72 16.44
CA TYR A 64 -4.49 -5.75 16.79
C TYR A 64 -5.48 -5.60 15.65
N GLU A 65 -6.73 -5.36 15.99
CA GLU A 65 -7.77 -5.04 15.00
C GLU A 65 -8.88 -4.20 15.64
N ASP A 66 -9.31 -3.16 14.92
CA ASP A 66 -10.52 -2.40 15.19
C ASP A 66 -11.32 -2.13 13.91
N GLU A 67 -12.25 -1.18 13.94
CA GLU A 67 -13.11 -0.85 12.79
C GLU A 67 -12.31 -0.32 11.59
N THR A 68 -11.23 0.42 11.82
CA THR A 68 -10.50 1.18 10.80
C THR A 68 -9.10 0.68 10.55
N THR A 69 -8.51 -0.06 11.50
CA THR A 69 -7.08 -0.39 11.52
C THR A 69 -6.86 -1.86 11.81
N LEU A 70 -5.89 -2.44 11.13
CA LEU A 70 -5.41 -3.80 11.36
C LEU A 70 -3.90 -3.77 11.60
N ALA A 71 -3.43 -4.55 12.58
CA ALA A 71 -2.00 -4.83 12.75
C ALA A 71 -1.75 -6.34 12.74
N PHE A 72 -0.74 -6.78 11.99
CA PHE A 72 -0.40 -8.18 11.84
C PHE A 72 1.11 -8.38 11.68
N ARG A 73 1.60 -9.59 12.01
CA ARG A 73 3.03 -9.91 11.90
C ARG A 73 3.48 -9.98 10.45
N ASP A 74 4.65 -9.41 10.19
CA ASP A 74 5.31 -9.54 8.90
C ASP A 74 5.80 -10.99 8.72
N ILE A 75 5.62 -11.54 7.50
CA ILE A 75 6.05 -12.89 7.14
C ILE A 75 7.57 -12.99 6.88
N ALA A 76 8.23 -11.86 6.63
CA ALA A 76 9.67 -11.75 6.41
C ALA A 76 10.30 -10.78 7.43
N PRO A 77 10.31 -11.12 8.74
CA PRO A 77 10.63 -10.18 9.80
C PRO A 77 12.07 -9.71 9.74
N GLN A 78 12.28 -8.38 9.82
CA GLN A 78 13.59 -7.72 9.86
C GLN A 78 14.13 -7.56 11.29
N ALA A 79 13.29 -7.84 12.29
CA ALA A 79 13.61 -7.79 13.71
C ALA A 79 12.80 -8.88 14.45
N PRO A 80 13.18 -9.27 15.68
CA PRO A 80 12.39 -10.23 16.49
C PRO A 80 10.92 -9.83 16.65
N VAL A 81 10.65 -8.54 16.78
CA VAL A 81 9.30 -7.97 16.64
C VAL A 81 9.27 -7.18 15.35
N HIS A 82 8.42 -7.60 14.41
CA HIS A 82 8.11 -6.88 13.18
C HIS A 82 6.63 -7.02 12.90
N VAL A 83 5.91 -5.95 13.13
CA VAL A 83 4.46 -5.86 12.96
C VAL A 83 4.14 -4.76 11.96
N LEU A 84 3.22 -5.03 11.05
CA LEU A 84 2.68 -4.06 10.10
C LEU A 84 1.37 -3.49 10.65
N VAL A 85 1.22 -2.18 10.62
CA VAL A 85 -0.02 -1.47 10.97
C VAL A 85 -0.55 -0.80 9.72
N ILE A 86 -1.77 -1.12 9.35
CA ILE A 86 -2.41 -0.63 8.12
C ILE A 86 -3.81 -0.06 8.40
N PRO A 87 -4.27 0.95 7.66
CA PRO A 87 -5.69 1.26 7.59
C PRO A 87 -6.41 0.14 6.83
N LYS A 88 -7.64 -0.21 7.23
CA LYS A 88 -8.47 -1.16 6.46
C LYS A 88 -8.94 -0.57 5.14
N LYS A 89 -9.17 0.74 5.11
CA LYS A 89 -9.42 1.50 3.89
C LYS A 89 -8.14 1.52 3.04
N HIS A 90 -8.27 1.28 1.75
CA HIS A 90 -7.12 1.38 0.84
C HIS A 90 -6.66 2.82 0.69
N VAL A 91 -5.40 3.07 1.03
CA VAL A 91 -4.66 4.30 0.77
C VAL A 91 -3.31 3.87 0.24
N SER A 92 -2.89 4.28 -0.94
CA SER A 92 -1.71 3.71 -1.60
C SER A 92 -0.39 4.07 -0.90
N GLY A 93 -0.32 5.21 -0.25
CA GLY A 93 0.86 5.68 0.49
C GLY A 93 0.64 7.05 1.12
N TRP A 94 1.70 7.62 1.70
CA TRP A 94 1.61 8.91 2.41
C TRP A 94 1.18 10.08 1.55
N TYR A 95 1.52 10.07 0.26
CA TYR A 95 1.11 11.14 -0.64
C TYR A 95 -0.41 11.17 -0.81
N ASP A 96 -1.04 10.00 -0.97
CA ASP A 96 -2.48 9.88 -1.12
C ASP A 96 -3.23 10.01 0.22
N ALA A 97 -2.52 9.80 1.34
CA ALA A 97 -3.05 9.98 2.69
C ALA A 97 -3.42 11.43 3.03
N GLN A 98 -3.05 12.40 2.20
CA GLN A 98 -3.49 13.80 2.32
C GLN A 98 -5.03 13.94 2.24
N GLY A 99 -5.73 12.97 1.65
CA GLY A 99 -7.20 12.91 1.61
C GLY A 99 -7.85 12.30 2.85
N GLU A 100 -7.06 11.76 3.79
CA GLU A 100 -7.56 11.16 5.03
C GLU A 100 -7.68 12.21 6.14
N SER A 101 -8.50 11.91 7.16
CA SER A 101 -8.61 12.81 8.31
C SER A 101 -7.40 12.70 9.24
N ASP A 102 -7.10 13.78 9.95
CA ASP A 102 -6.04 13.81 10.97
C ASP A 102 -6.25 12.74 12.04
N GLU A 103 -7.53 12.46 12.41
CA GLU A 103 -7.86 11.40 13.35
C GLU A 103 -7.42 10.02 12.84
N THR A 104 -7.63 9.72 11.55
CA THR A 104 -7.23 8.45 10.94
C THR A 104 -5.71 8.28 11.01
N LEU A 105 -4.97 9.30 10.59
CA LEU A 105 -3.50 9.24 10.59
C LEU A 105 -2.93 9.19 12.02
N ALA A 106 -3.49 9.99 12.95
CA ALA A 106 -3.11 9.94 14.35
C ALA A 106 -3.45 8.59 14.99
N HIS A 107 -4.56 7.97 14.59
CA HIS A 107 -4.96 6.65 15.08
C HIS A 107 -3.97 5.56 14.68
N LEU A 108 -3.50 5.54 13.44
CA LEU A 108 -2.45 4.61 12.99
C LEU A 108 -1.19 4.71 13.87
N MET A 109 -0.76 5.92 14.22
CA MET A 109 0.40 6.13 15.09
C MET A 109 0.14 5.68 16.52
N ARG A 110 -1.07 5.89 17.07
CA ARG A 110 -1.45 5.38 18.39
C ARG A 110 -1.48 3.86 18.43
N VAL A 111 -2.00 3.23 17.38
CA VAL A 111 -2.02 1.76 17.25
C VAL A 111 -0.58 1.22 17.16
N ALA A 112 0.32 1.88 16.42
CA ALA A 112 1.73 1.48 16.37
C ALA A 112 2.39 1.50 17.78
N ALA A 113 2.12 2.53 18.58
CA ALA A 113 2.60 2.62 19.96
C ALA A 113 1.94 1.55 20.87
N GLN A 114 0.66 1.28 20.69
CA GLN A 114 -0.06 0.24 21.42
C GLN A 114 0.48 -1.17 21.09
N VAL A 115 0.78 -1.44 19.82
CA VAL A 115 1.43 -2.66 19.37
C VAL A 115 2.81 -2.81 20.04
N ALA A 116 3.62 -1.75 20.05
CA ALA A 116 4.93 -1.78 20.73
C ALA A 116 4.80 -2.12 22.21
N LYS A 117 3.73 -1.62 22.88
CA LYS A 117 3.43 -1.95 24.28
C LYS A 117 3.02 -3.42 24.44
N SER A 118 2.11 -3.92 23.61
CA SER A 118 1.66 -5.32 23.70
C SER A 118 2.77 -6.32 23.39
N GLU A 119 3.72 -5.95 22.51
CA GLU A 119 4.90 -6.75 22.18
C GLU A 119 6.04 -6.61 23.21
N GLY A 120 5.88 -5.79 24.25
CA GLY A 120 6.85 -5.64 25.34
C GLY A 120 8.15 -4.94 24.94
N ILE A 121 8.15 -4.14 23.87
CA ILE A 121 9.36 -3.49 23.34
C ILE A 121 9.49 -2.01 23.67
N VAL A 122 8.56 -1.46 24.46
CA VAL A 122 8.57 -0.02 24.82
C VAL A 122 9.82 0.35 25.63
N GLU A 123 10.13 -0.42 26.67
CA GLU A 123 11.24 -0.12 27.58
C GLU A 123 12.61 -0.23 26.90
N SER A 124 12.78 -1.20 25.99
CA SER A 124 14.02 -1.36 25.23
C SER A 124 14.12 -0.42 24.02
N GLY A 125 13.01 0.15 23.63
CA GLY A 125 12.86 1.01 22.46
C GLY A 125 12.43 0.26 21.21
N PHE A 126 11.75 0.99 20.33
CA PHE A 126 11.27 0.49 19.05
C PHE A 126 11.42 1.55 17.96
N ARG A 127 11.33 1.12 16.73
CA ARG A 127 11.35 2.01 15.55
C ARG A 127 10.05 1.86 14.79
N VAL A 128 9.48 2.99 14.35
CA VAL A 128 8.38 3.01 13.38
C VAL A 128 8.93 3.54 12.06
N VAL A 129 8.70 2.79 10.99
CA VAL A 129 9.13 3.14 9.62
C VAL A 129 7.94 3.04 8.70
N SER A 130 7.85 3.96 7.75
CA SER A 130 6.90 3.86 6.65
C SER A 130 7.58 4.26 5.36
N ASN A 131 7.47 3.43 4.36
CA ASN A 131 8.04 3.63 3.04
C ASN A 131 6.95 4.17 2.10
N CYS A 132 7.32 5.12 1.23
CA CYS A 132 6.41 5.66 0.22
C CYS A 132 7.15 5.77 -1.11
N GLY A 133 6.64 5.10 -2.14
CA GLY A 133 7.22 5.07 -3.47
C GLY A 133 8.30 4.00 -3.67
N ASP A 134 8.77 3.88 -4.90
CA ASP A 134 9.64 2.79 -5.33
C ASP A 134 11.08 2.94 -4.79
N ASP A 135 11.63 4.15 -4.80
CA ASP A 135 12.97 4.43 -4.27
C ASP A 135 13.05 4.17 -2.76
N ALA A 136 11.93 4.31 -2.04
CA ALA A 136 11.82 3.96 -0.62
C ALA A 136 11.49 2.48 -0.38
N GLN A 137 11.49 1.63 -1.43
CA GLN A 137 11.20 0.20 -1.34
C GLN A 137 9.80 -0.12 -0.80
N GLN A 138 8.80 0.69 -1.14
CA GLN A 138 7.42 0.35 -0.84
C GLN A 138 6.94 -0.78 -1.77
N THR A 139 7.03 -2.01 -1.32
CA THR A 139 6.69 -3.21 -2.10
C THR A 139 5.19 -3.42 -2.28
N VAL A 140 4.37 -3.06 -1.28
CA VAL A 140 2.91 -3.10 -1.35
C VAL A 140 2.37 -1.68 -1.37
N LYS A 141 1.66 -1.32 -2.44
CA LYS A 141 1.04 0.01 -2.60
C LYS A 141 -0.22 0.11 -1.74
N HIS A 142 -0.01 0.14 -0.45
CA HIS A 142 -0.99 0.35 0.61
C HIS A 142 -0.24 0.98 1.79
N LEU A 143 -0.77 2.06 2.35
CA LEU A 143 -0.15 2.75 3.49
C LEU A 143 0.06 1.77 4.65
N HIS A 144 1.29 1.68 5.13
CA HIS A 144 1.63 0.82 6.25
C HIS A 144 2.77 1.40 7.08
N LEU A 145 2.72 1.09 8.35
CA LEU A 145 3.77 1.38 9.31
C LEU A 145 4.42 0.05 9.73
N HIS A 146 5.73 -0.03 9.68
CA HIS A 146 6.51 -1.10 10.28
C HIS A 146 6.80 -0.73 11.74
N VAL A 147 6.44 -1.60 12.67
CA VAL A 147 6.84 -1.51 14.08
C VAL A 147 7.91 -2.56 14.31
N LEU A 148 9.13 -2.11 14.59
CA LEU A 148 10.33 -2.95 14.70
C LEU A 148 10.93 -2.84 16.09
N GLY A 149 11.28 -3.97 16.70
CA GLY A 149 11.89 -3.99 18.03
C GLY A 149 12.43 -5.36 18.43
N GLY A 150 12.79 -5.48 19.72
CA GLY A 150 13.31 -6.73 20.29
C GLY A 150 14.79 -6.97 20.04
N LYS A 151 15.50 -6.03 19.42
CA LYS A 151 16.96 -6.01 19.29
C LYS A 151 17.46 -4.57 19.22
N LYS A 152 18.75 -4.37 19.50
CA LYS A 152 19.42 -3.09 19.23
C LYS A 152 19.43 -2.84 17.73
N MET A 153 18.83 -1.76 17.30
CA MET A 153 18.79 -1.35 15.89
C MET A 153 20.13 -0.71 15.51
N ASP A 154 20.48 -0.82 14.21
CA ASP A 154 21.55 0.00 13.64
C ASP A 154 21.21 1.49 13.77
N GLY A 155 22.20 2.31 14.02
CA GLY A 155 22.05 3.78 14.08
C GLY A 155 21.77 4.43 12.73
N ARG A 156 21.93 3.68 11.63
CA ARG A 156 21.60 4.15 10.28
C ARG A 156 20.10 4.16 10.09
N MET A 157 19.62 5.19 9.40
CA MET A 157 18.20 5.34 9.10
C MET A 157 17.80 4.60 7.81
N ALA A 158 18.77 4.32 6.96
CA ALA A 158 18.63 3.58 5.71
C ALA A 158 19.87 2.71 5.45
#